data_fafbd127a36ac2c0e974b6dd4bef0b5c
#
_entry.id   fafbd127a36ac2c0e974b6dd4bef0b5c
#
_cell.length_a   1.000
_cell.length_b   1.000
_cell.length_c   1.000
_cell.angle_alpha   90.00
_cell.angle_beta   90.00
_cell.angle_gamma   90.00
#
_symmetry.space_group_name_H-M   'P 1'
#
loop_
_entity.id
_entity.type
_entity.pdbx_description
1 polymer ?
#
loop_
_entity_poly.entity_id
_entity_poly.type
_entity_poly.pdbx_seq_one_letter_code
_entity_poly.pdbx_strand_id
1 'polypeptide(L)'
;ACPVCNGVACKNQIPGPGAKGVGDTAIRNYNKWAEIRVNMDTLCEGGTPDTHIELFGKSFKYPFFAGPVGAVNLHYSEAYTDMTYNDVLVRACAENGIAAFTGDGTNPTVMEMATKAIGAANGCGVPTIKPWNIDTIKEKMAEAKASGCFAVAMDVDAAGLPFLKNMTPPAGSKSVAELAEIVKLAERPFIVKGVMTVKGALKAKEAGAAAIVVSNHGGRVLDQCPATAEVLPEIAAALKGTGVKILVDGGIRTGVDVFKALAL
;
A
#
# COMPACT_ATOMS: atom_id res chain seq x y z
N ALA A 1 -7.27 -15.33 -3.87
CA ALA A 1 -6.77 -14.51 -4.99
C ALA A 1 -6.38 -15.44 -6.15
N CYS A 2 -6.59 -15.00 -7.39
CA CYS A 2 -6.14 -15.77 -8.54
C CYS A 2 -4.61 -15.89 -8.52
N PRO A 3 -4.03 -17.06 -8.77
CA PRO A 3 -2.57 -17.22 -8.86
C PRO A 3 -1.95 -16.28 -9.91
N VAL A 4 -2.68 -16.07 -10.99
CA VAL A 4 -2.38 -15.09 -12.03
C VAL A 4 -3.59 -14.18 -12.20
N CYS A 5 -3.40 -12.88 -12.09
CA CYS A 5 -4.47 -11.93 -12.35
C CYS A 5 -4.67 -11.82 -13.87
N ASN A 6 -5.81 -12.28 -14.35
CA ASN A 6 -6.19 -12.18 -15.77
C ASN A 6 -7.23 -11.07 -16.03
N GLY A 7 -7.60 -10.29 -15.00
CA GLY A 7 -8.59 -9.22 -15.09
C GLY A 7 -10.03 -9.65 -15.38
N VAL A 8 -10.29 -10.96 -15.49
CA VAL A 8 -11.58 -11.51 -15.97
C VAL A 8 -12.38 -12.16 -14.85
N ALA A 9 -11.74 -12.91 -13.95
CA ALA A 9 -12.42 -13.73 -12.95
C ALA A 9 -13.35 -12.92 -12.01
N CYS A 10 -12.98 -11.70 -11.66
CA CYS A 10 -13.78 -10.77 -10.84
C CYS A 10 -14.71 -9.88 -11.68
N LYS A 11 -14.74 -10.02 -13.00
CA LYS A 11 -15.63 -9.30 -13.93
C LYS A 11 -15.58 -7.77 -13.82
N ASN A 12 -14.46 -7.21 -13.38
CA ASN A 12 -14.31 -5.76 -13.18
C ASN A 12 -15.41 -5.10 -12.35
N GLN A 13 -16.05 -5.84 -11.45
CA GLN A 13 -17.09 -5.30 -10.61
C GLN A 13 -16.53 -4.27 -9.62
N ILE A 14 -17.21 -3.15 -9.50
CA ILE A 14 -16.87 -2.08 -8.59
C ILE A 14 -17.95 -2.01 -7.51
N PRO A 15 -17.55 -1.89 -6.27
CA PRO A 15 -16.20 -1.75 -5.69
C PRO A 15 -15.38 -3.04 -5.57
N GLY A 16 -15.76 -4.07 -6.28
CA GLY A 16 -15.14 -5.40 -6.19
C GLY A 16 -13.63 -5.47 -6.42
N PRO A 17 -13.05 -6.67 -6.27
CA PRO A 17 -11.60 -6.88 -6.31
C PRO A 17 -10.97 -6.73 -7.70
N GLY A 18 -11.78 -6.48 -8.72
CA GLY A 18 -11.37 -6.49 -10.11
C GLY A 18 -10.58 -5.28 -10.56
N ALA A 19 -9.70 -5.51 -11.52
CA ALA A 19 -9.08 -4.46 -12.31
C ALA A 19 -10.14 -3.71 -13.15
N LYS A 20 -9.84 -2.46 -13.50
CA LYS A 20 -10.65 -1.65 -14.38
C LYS A 20 -10.53 -2.09 -15.86
N GLY A 21 -11.47 -1.66 -16.67
CA GLY A 21 -11.44 -1.78 -18.12
C GLY A 21 -11.28 -3.22 -18.58
N VAL A 22 -10.26 -3.47 -19.36
CA VAL A 22 -9.91 -4.82 -19.87
C VAL A 22 -8.97 -5.58 -18.93
N GLY A 23 -8.54 -4.96 -17.83
CA GLY A 23 -7.65 -5.57 -16.84
C GLY A 23 -6.18 -5.59 -17.24
N ASP A 24 -5.79 -4.80 -18.23
CA ASP A 24 -4.40 -4.76 -18.74
C ASP A 24 -3.40 -4.43 -17.63
N THR A 25 -3.64 -3.40 -16.85
CA THR A 25 -2.73 -3.01 -15.76
C THR A 25 -2.50 -4.12 -14.75
N ALA A 26 -3.55 -4.86 -14.37
CA ALA A 26 -3.42 -5.96 -13.41
C ALA A 26 -2.59 -7.11 -13.97
N ILE A 27 -2.81 -7.48 -15.23
CA ILE A 27 -2.06 -8.51 -15.94
C ILE A 27 -0.59 -8.05 -16.12
N ARG A 28 -0.40 -6.80 -16.54
CA ARG A 28 0.91 -6.20 -16.75
C ARG A 28 1.74 -6.16 -15.46
N ASN A 29 1.14 -5.82 -14.33
CA ASN A 29 1.81 -5.87 -13.03
C ASN A 29 2.43 -7.25 -12.75
N TYR A 30 1.71 -8.32 -13.04
CA TYR A 30 2.23 -9.68 -12.87
C TYR A 30 3.33 -10.01 -13.88
N ASN A 31 3.08 -9.75 -15.16
CA ASN A 31 3.99 -10.14 -16.24
C ASN A 31 5.32 -9.40 -16.18
N LYS A 32 5.32 -8.12 -15.82
CA LYS A 32 6.56 -7.31 -15.82
C LYS A 32 7.57 -7.76 -14.76
N TRP A 33 7.15 -8.30 -13.63
CA TRP A 33 8.08 -8.95 -12.72
C TRP A 33 8.73 -10.19 -13.33
N ALA A 34 8.01 -10.94 -14.16
CA ALA A 34 8.55 -12.12 -14.84
C ALA A 34 9.57 -11.78 -15.94
N GLU A 35 9.50 -10.60 -16.55
CA GLU A 35 10.45 -10.14 -17.57
C GLU A 35 11.81 -9.75 -16.96
N ILE A 36 11.86 -9.32 -15.70
CA ILE A 36 13.10 -9.04 -14.98
C ILE A 36 13.78 -10.36 -14.65
N ARG A 37 15.05 -10.50 -15.03
CA ARG A 37 15.84 -11.73 -14.82
C ARG A 37 16.83 -11.54 -13.68
N VAL A 38 16.95 -12.57 -12.85
CA VAL A 38 17.98 -12.64 -11.80
C VAL A 38 19.27 -13.12 -12.45
N ASN A 39 20.36 -12.42 -12.20
CA ASN A 39 21.68 -12.87 -12.64
C ASN A 39 22.11 -14.06 -11.80
N MET A 40 22.51 -15.13 -12.47
CA MET A 40 23.07 -16.31 -11.81
C MET A 40 24.60 -16.15 -11.76
N ASP A 41 25.13 -15.75 -10.61
CA ASP A 41 26.57 -15.73 -10.33
C ASP A 41 26.86 -16.67 -9.18
N THR A 42 27.69 -17.67 -9.46
CA THR A 42 28.10 -18.71 -8.49
C THR A 42 29.52 -18.53 -7.99
N LEU A 43 30.27 -17.57 -8.54
CA LEU A 43 31.63 -17.25 -8.09
C LEU A 43 31.56 -16.15 -7.01
N CYS A 44 31.03 -16.52 -5.86
CA CYS A 44 30.88 -15.63 -4.72
C CYS A 44 31.28 -16.34 -3.41
N GLU A 45 31.67 -15.57 -2.41
CA GLU A 45 31.85 -16.11 -1.07
C GLU A 45 30.52 -16.58 -0.49
N GLY A 46 30.50 -17.73 0.16
CA GLY A 46 29.34 -18.24 0.86
C GLY A 46 28.99 -17.38 2.09
N GLY A 47 27.73 -17.27 2.40
CA GLY A 47 27.26 -16.55 3.59
C GLY A 47 25.78 -16.82 3.87
N THR A 48 25.32 -16.43 5.05
CA THR A 48 23.90 -16.47 5.39
C THR A 48 23.27 -15.10 5.04
N PRO A 49 22.29 -15.04 4.13
CA PRO A 49 21.63 -13.77 3.81
C PRO A 49 20.95 -13.16 5.04
N ASP A 50 21.16 -11.89 5.26
CA ASP A 50 20.39 -11.11 6.24
C ASP A 50 19.17 -10.51 5.54
N THR A 51 17.97 -10.85 6.03
CA THR A 51 16.70 -10.36 5.50
C THR A 51 16.06 -9.28 6.38
N HIS A 52 16.70 -8.93 7.50
CA HIS A 52 16.17 -7.92 8.41
C HIS A 52 16.17 -6.53 7.77
N ILE A 53 15.14 -5.75 8.08
CA ILE A 53 15.10 -4.34 7.69
C ILE A 53 14.68 -3.47 8.87
N GLU A 54 15.16 -2.23 8.86
CA GLU A 54 14.71 -1.16 9.74
C GLU A 54 13.79 -0.22 8.96
N LEU A 55 12.57 -0.02 9.46
CA LEU A 55 11.62 0.95 8.92
C LEU A 55 11.02 1.79 10.05
N PHE A 56 11.31 3.09 10.03
CA PHE A 56 10.79 4.07 11.00
C PHE A 56 11.05 3.67 12.46
N GLY A 57 12.26 3.18 12.74
CA GLY A 57 12.68 2.79 14.08
C GLY A 57 12.15 1.44 14.57
N LYS A 58 11.48 0.69 13.69
CA LYS A 58 11.09 -0.69 13.96
C LYS A 58 11.90 -1.67 13.10
N SER A 59 12.33 -2.77 13.72
CA SER A 59 13.02 -3.88 13.06
C SER A 59 12.01 -4.93 12.61
N PHE A 60 12.15 -5.41 11.38
CA PHE A 60 11.32 -6.45 10.80
C PHE A 60 12.21 -7.58 10.28
N LYS A 61 11.72 -8.80 10.40
CA LYS A 61 12.46 -10.01 10.00
C LYS A 61 12.62 -10.13 8.49
N TYR A 62 11.68 -9.59 7.73
CA TYR A 62 11.64 -9.69 6.28
C TYR A 62 11.26 -8.34 5.63
N PRO A 63 11.78 -8.05 4.42
CA PRO A 63 11.54 -6.79 3.73
C PRO A 63 10.23 -6.79 2.91
N PHE A 64 9.17 -7.37 3.45
CA PHE A 64 7.85 -7.34 2.83
C PHE A 64 6.75 -7.23 3.90
N PHE A 65 5.62 -6.69 3.50
CA PHE A 65 4.49 -6.41 4.36
C PHE A 65 3.18 -6.81 3.66
N ALA A 66 2.12 -7.06 4.44
CA ALA A 66 0.80 -7.24 3.85
C ALA A 66 0.25 -5.91 3.36
N GLY A 67 -0.27 -5.87 2.14
CA GLY A 67 -0.89 -4.68 1.55
C GLY A 67 -2.28 -4.37 2.12
N PRO A 68 -2.75 -3.11 2.01
CA PRO A 68 -4.02 -2.69 2.58
C PRO A 68 -5.23 -3.30 1.86
N VAL A 69 -6.14 -3.87 2.65
CA VAL A 69 -7.44 -4.36 2.21
C VAL A 69 -8.49 -3.84 3.19
N GLY A 70 -9.58 -3.28 2.68
CA GLY A 70 -10.71 -2.80 3.47
C GLY A 70 -12.04 -3.13 2.84
N ALA A 71 -13.13 -2.99 3.59
CA ALA A 71 -14.48 -3.36 3.21
C ALA A 71 -14.57 -4.82 2.71
N VAL A 72 -14.02 -5.73 3.50
CA VAL A 72 -13.78 -7.14 3.13
C VAL A 72 -15.06 -7.87 2.77
N ASN A 73 -16.11 -7.73 3.59
CA ASN A 73 -17.39 -8.35 3.34
C ASN A 73 -18.09 -7.82 2.09
N LEU A 74 -17.89 -6.54 1.76
CA LEU A 74 -18.44 -5.93 0.56
C LEU A 74 -17.72 -6.38 -0.72
N HIS A 75 -16.39 -6.54 -0.64
CA HIS A 75 -15.56 -6.74 -1.83
C HIS A 75 -15.22 -8.20 -2.13
N TYR A 76 -15.16 -9.04 -1.10
CA TYR A 76 -14.60 -10.39 -1.25
C TYR A 76 -15.55 -11.50 -0.84
N SER A 77 -16.12 -11.47 0.38
CA SER A 77 -16.94 -12.55 0.88
C SER A 77 -17.57 -12.16 2.22
N GLU A 78 -18.73 -12.72 2.52
CA GLU A 78 -19.37 -12.60 3.85
C GLU A 78 -18.71 -13.50 4.91
N ALA A 79 -17.76 -14.36 4.51
CA ALA A 79 -17.05 -15.24 5.43
C ALA A 79 -16.18 -14.49 6.45
N TYR A 80 -15.76 -13.25 6.11
CA TYR A 80 -14.99 -12.38 6.98
C TYR A 80 -15.62 -11.00 7.04
N THR A 81 -15.68 -10.46 8.24
CA THR A 81 -15.90 -9.02 8.48
C THR A 81 -14.55 -8.30 8.47
N ASP A 82 -14.55 -6.98 8.38
CA ASP A 82 -13.30 -6.20 8.51
C ASP A 82 -12.62 -6.45 9.88
N MET A 83 -13.39 -6.69 10.94
CA MET A 83 -12.84 -7.05 12.24
C MET A 83 -12.12 -8.40 12.21
N THR A 84 -12.81 -9.46 11.83
CA THR A 84 -12.22 -10.81 11.85
C THR A 84 -11.05 -10.96 10.88
N TYR A 85 -11.10 -10.27 9.73
CA TYR A 85 -10.00 -10.24 8.79
C TYR A 85 -8.76 -9.55 9.36
N ASN A 86 -8.93 -8.35 9.93
CA ASN A 86 -7.81 -7.58 10.47
C ASN A 86 -7.22 -8.23 11.72
N ASP A 87 -8.04 -8.84 12.59
CA ASP A 87 -7.56 -9.59 13.76
C ASP A 87 -6.60 -10.72 13.35
N VAL A 88 -6.97 -11.46 12.30
CA VAL A 88 -6.12 -12.54 11.78
C VAL A 88 -4.88 -11.97 11.10
N LEU A 89 -5.06 -11.01 10.18
CA LEU A 89 -3.98 -10.48 9.36
C LEU A 89 -2.90 -9.77 10.19
N VAL A 90 -3.32 -8.82 11.03
CA VAL A 90 -2.38 -7.98 11.79
C VAL A 90 -1.61 -8.84 12.79
N ARG A 91 -2.30 -9.71 13.52
CA ARG A 91 -1.68 -10.63 14.47
C ARG A 91 -0.69 -11.58 13.78
N ALA A 92 -1.12 -12.24 12.70
CA ALA A 92 -0.24 -13.17 11.97
C ALA A 92 1.00 -12.46 11.41
N CYS A 93 0.87 -11.25 10.89
CA CYS A 93 2.00 -10.45 10.45
C CYS A 93 2.96 -10.14 11.60
N ALA A 94 2.45 -9.66 12.73
CA ALA A 94 3.26 -9.33 13.89
C ALA A 94 4.01 -10.55 14.46
N GLU A 95 3.32 -11.70 14.61
CA GLU A 95 3.91 -12.95 15.06
C GLU A 95 5.01 -13.48 14.14
N ASN A 96 4.95 -13.15 12.85
CA ASN A 96 5.96 -13.54 11.87
C ASN A 96 7.04 -12.46 11.62
N GLY A 97 7.06 -11.40 12.41
CA GLY A 97 8.08 -10.36 12.34
C GLY A 97 7.95 -9.43 11.13
N ILE A 98 6.75 -9.26 10.62
CA ILE A 98 6.39 -8.28 9.58
C ILE A 98 5.20 -7.44 10.05
N ALA A 99 4.80 -6.43 9.29
CA ALA A 99 3.62 -5.63 9.58
C ALA A 99 2.55 -5.75 8.49
N ALA A 100 1.31 -5.41 8.84
CA ALA A 100 0.21 -5.26 7.89
C ALA A 100 -0.10 -3.78 7.67
N PHE A 101 -0.31 -3.40 6.41
CA PHE A 101 -1.09 -2.23 6.06
C PHE A 101 -2.56 -2.63 6.11
N THR A 102 -3.39 -1.83 6.74
CA THR A 102 -4.84 -2.07 6.81
C THR A 102 -5.60 -1.08 5.94
N GLY A 103 -6.81 -1.43 5.54
CA GLY A 103 -7.61 -0.60 4.64
C GLY A 103 -8.57 0.33 5.37
N ASP A 104 -9.24 1.15 4.57
CA ASP A 104 -10.28 2.10 4.95
C ASP A 104 -11.44 2.02 3.96
N GLY A 105 -12.60 2.53 4.33
CA GLY A 105 -13.81 2.52 3.51
C GLY A 105 -14.79 3.63 3.92
N THR A 106 -15.90 3.71 3.19
CA THR A 106 -16.98 4.68 3.49
C THR A 106 -17.72 4.36 4.81
N ASN A 107 -17.72 3.08 5.21
CA ASN A 107 -18.22 2.69 6.51
C ASN A 107 -17.14 2.96 7.57
N PRO A 108 -17.39 3.83 8.57
CA PRO A 108 -16.42 4.15 9.62
C PRO A 108 -15.88 2.93 10.34
N THR A 109 -16.69 1.88 10.51
CA THR A 109 -16.29 0.65 11.21
C THR A 109 -15.11 -0.07 10.56
N VAL A 110 -14.87 0.13 9.25
CA VAL A 110 -13.75 -0.52 8.53
C VAL A 110 -12.42 -0.10 9.16
N MET A 111 -12.21 1.20 9.36
CA MET A 111 -10.97 1.69 9.94
C MET A 111 -10.93 1.49 11.47
N GLU A 112 -12.07 1.68 12.15
CA GLU A 112 -12.16 1.42 13.59
C GLU A 112 -11.72 -0.01 13.94
N MET A 113 -12.19 -1.02 13.22
CA MET A 113 -11.80 -2.42 13.44
C MET A 113 -10.33 -2.66 13.10
N ALA A 114 -9.82 -2.06 12.04
CA ALA A 114 -8.42 -2.15 11.65
C ALA A 114 -7.49 -1.55 12.70
N THR A 115 -7.80 -0.37 13.22
CA THR A 115 -6.99 0.30 14.25
C THR A 115 -7.04 -0.42 15.60
N LYS A 116 -8.18 -1.02 15.96
CA LYS A 116 -8.27 -1.90 17.14
C LYS A 116 -7.34 -3.12 17.03
N ALA A 117 -7.31 -3.78 15.87
CA ALA A 117 -6.42 -4.91 15.63
C ALA A 117 -4.93 -4.49 15.71
N ILE A 118 -4.58 -3.32 15.17
CA ILE A 118 -3.23 -2.75 15.28
C ILE A 118 -2.86 -2.49 16.74
N GLY A 119 -3.78 -1.89 17.53
CA GLY A 119 -3.58 -1.65 18.95
C GLY A 119 -3.36 -2.94 19.72
N ALA A 120 -4.14 -3.99 19.45
CA ALA A 120 -3.98 -5.31 20.07
C ALA A 120 -2.63 -5.98 19.73
N ALA A 121 -2.03 -5.62 18.61
CA ALA A 121 -0.69 -6.07 18.18
C ALA A 121 0.43 -5.07 18.53
N ASN A 122 0.28 -4.30 19.60
CA ASN A 122 1.27 -3.33 20.11
C ASN A 122 1.70 -2.31 19.02
N GLY A 123 0.75 -1.84 18.21
CA GLY A 123 1.01 -0.87 17.16
C GLY A 123 1.75 -1.43 15.94
N CYS A 124 1.83 -2.76 15.79
CA CYS A 124 2.51 -3.39 14.65
C CYS A 124 1.62 -3.39 13.40
N GLY A 125 1.39 -2.20 12.83
CA GLY A 125 0.60 -2.02 11.61
C GLY A 125 0.62 -0.59 11.12
N VAL A 126 0.11 -0.40 9.90
CA VAL A 126 0.01 0.89 9.22
C VAL A 126 -1.41 1.05 8.70
N PRO A 127 -2.26 1.85 9.36
CA PRO A 127 -3.58 2.17 8.81
C PRO A 127 -3.43 3.01 7.55
N THR A 128 -4.15 2.64 6.49
CA THR A 128 -4.14 3.35 5.20
C THR A 128 -5.46 4.07 5.02
N ILE A 129 -5.43 5.41 5.11
CA ILE A 129 -6.58 6.31 5.06
C ILE A 129 -6.85 6.68 3.61
N LYS A 130 -8.12 6.73 3.21
CA LYS A 130 -8.54 7.27 1.93
C LYS A 130 -8.38 8.81 1.90
N PRO A 131 -8.25 9.44 0.72
CA PRO A 131 -8.09 10.88 0.60
C PRO A 131 -9.43 11.63 0.78
N TRP A 132 -10.08 11.44 1.95
CA TRP A 132 -11.34 12.08 2.33
C TRP A 132 -11.23 13.60 2.42
N ASN A 133 -12.34 14.27 2.75
CA ASN A 133 -12.31 15.66 3.20
C ASN A 133 -11.50 15.79 4.51
N ILE A 134 -11.07 17.00 4.83
CA ILE A 134 -10.11 17.23 5.92
C ILE A 134 -10.67 16.86 7.30
N ASP A 135 -11.98 17.03 7.54
CA ASP A 135 -12.57 16.73 8.84
C ASP A 135 -12.60 15.21 9.08
N THR A 136 -13.00 14.44 8.10
CA THR A 136 -12.93 12.98 8.15
C THR A 136 -11.48 12.49 8.31
N ILE A 137 -10.51 13.14 7.64
CA ILE A 137 -9.10 12.79 7.81
C ILE A 137 -8.65 13.03 9.25
N LYS A 138 -9.05 14.13 9.90
CA LYS A 138 -8.71 14.40 11.30
C LYS A 138 -9.25 13.34 12.26
N GLU A 139 -10.51 12.92 12.06
CA GLU A 139 -11.12 11.84 12.84
C GLU A 139 -10.33 10.53 12.71
N LYS A 140 -10.06 10.12 11.48
CA LYS A 140 -9.30 8.90 11.19
C LYS A 140 -7.84 8.96 11.65
N MET A 141 -7.21 10.14 11.62
CA MET A 141 -5.89 10.34 12.21
C MET A 141 -5.90 10.16 13.73
N ALA A 142 -6.97 10.60 14.40
CA ALA A 142 -7.12 10.38 15.84
C ALA A 142 -7.24 8.87 16.18
N GLU A 143 -8.02 8.11 15.40
CA GLU A 143 -8.10 6.65 15.52
C GLU A 143 -6.75 5.98 15.28
N ALA A 144 -6.03 6.40 14.23
CA ALA A 144 -4.69 5.90 13.91
C ALA A 144 -3.71 6.17 15.07
N LYS A 145 -3.74 7.37 15.64
CA LYS A 145 -2.90 7.74 16.80
C LYS A 145 -3.22 6.87 18.01
N ALA A 146 -4.49 6.67 18.32
CA ALA A 146 -4.94 5.85 19.45
C ALA A 146 -4.50 4.39 19.33
N SER A 147 -4.35 3.85 18.12
CA SER A 147 -3.88 2.48 17.89
C SER A 147 -2.40 2.26 18.22
N GLY A 148 -1.62 3.33 18.41
CA GLY A 148 -0.18 3.23 18.62
C GLY A 148 0.61 2.80 17.34
N CYS A 149 0.01 2.85 16.15
CA CYS A 149 0.67 2.47 14.89
C CYS A 149 1.99 3.21 14.70
N PHE A 150 2.97 2.57 14.08
CA PHE A 150 4.30 3.16 13.89
C PHE A 150 4.40 4.11 12.69
N ALA A 151 3.44 4.06 11.78
CA ALA A 151 3.31 4.94 10.61
C ALA A 151 1.85 4.99 10.18
N VAL A 152 1.49 5.99 9.36
CA VAL A 152 0.18 6.11 8.72
C VAL A 152 0.39 6.21 7.22
N ALA A 153 -0.50 5.61 6.43
CA ALA A 153 -0.49 5.73 4.97
C ALA A 153 -1.76 6.41 4.45
N MET A 154 -1.67 6.98 3.26
CA MET A 154 -2.82 7.44 2.48
C MET A 154 -2.69 6.97 1.04
N ASP A 155 -3.71 6.30 0.53
CA ASP A 155 -3.78 5.89 -0.88
C ASP A 155 -4.38 7.02 -1.72
N VAL A 156 -3.54 7.98 -2.11
CA VAL A 156 -3.96 9.21 -2.82
C VAL A 156 -4.60 8.94 -4.17
N ASP A 157 -4.26 7.83 -4.81
CA ASP A 157 -4.83 7.36 -6.07
C ASP A 157 -6.30 6.96 -5.95
N ALA A 158 -6.76 6.62 -4.74
CA ALA A 158 -8.17 6.33 -4.49
C ALA A 158 -9.10 7.51 -4.79
N ALA A 159 -8.59 8.74 -4.90
CA ALA A 159 -9.32 9.89 -5.43
C ALA A 159 -9.84 9.64 -6.86
N GLY A 160 -9.19 8.77 -7.62
CA GLY A 160 -9.63 8.35 -8.97
C GLY A 160 -10.67 7.23 -8.98
N LEU A 161 -11.05 6.69 -7.82
CA LEU A 161 -12.13 5.69 -7.74
C LEU A 161 -13.48 6.38 -7.95
N PRO A 162 -14.20 6.06 -9.04
CA PRO A 162 -15.36 6.85 -9.48
C PRO A 162 -16.49 6.91 -8.44
N PHE A 163 -16.64 5.89 -7.62
CA PHE A 163 -17.69 5.84 -6.61
C PHE A 163 -17.36 6.67 -5.35
N LEU A 164 -16.10 6.77 -4.95
CA LEU A 164 -15.70 7.51 -3.74
C LEU A 164 -15.95 9.01 -3.86
N LYS A 165 -15.84 9.56 -5.06
CA LYS A 165 -16.07 10.98 -5.33
C LYS A 165 -17.50 11.42 -5.02
N ASN A 166 -18.46 10.53 -5.20
CA ASN A 166 -19.89 10.80 -5.05
C ASN A 166 -20.49 10.23 -3.75
N MET A 167 -19.67 9.69 -2.86
CA MET A 167 -20.11 9.15 -1.58
C MET A 167 -19.96 10.17 -0.45
N THR A 168 -20.52 9.84 0.70
CA THR A 168 -20.36 10.60 1.94
C THR A 168 -19.61 9.75 2.95
N PRO A 169 -18.44 10.21 3.45
CA PRO A 169 -17.76 11.45 3.07
C PRO A 169 -17.16 11.38 1.65
N PRO A 170 -16.98 12.52 0.94
CA PRO A 170 -16.37 12.54 -0.37
C PRO A 170 -14.84 12.40 -0.29
N ALA A 171 -14.26 11.62 -1.20
CA ALA A 171 -12.82 11.59 -1.42
C ALA A 171 -12.44 12.41 -2.66
N GLY A 172 -11.26 13.00 -2.66
CA GLY A 172 -10.76 13.81 -3.76
C GLY A 172 -9.24 13.95 -3.80
N SER A 173 -8.74 14.44 -4.93
CA SER A 173 -7.32 14.72 -5.10
C SER A 173 -6.82 15.71 -4.05
N LYS A 174 -5.53 15.59 -3.69
CA LYS A 174 -4.86 16.49 -2.76
C LYS A 174 -3.76 17.24 -3.51
N SER A 175 -3.71 18.54 -3.33
CA SER A 175 -2.56 19.36 -3.70
C SER A 175 -1.36 19.04 -2.79
N VAL A 176 -0.16 19.48 -3.17
CA VAL A 176 1.04 19.34 -2.33
C VAL A 176 0.84 20.03 -0.98
N ALA A 177 0.24 21.21 -0.98
CA ALA A 177 -0.01 21.98 0.24
C ALA A 177 -1.00 21.27 1.18
N GLU A 178 -2.13 20.76 0.66
CA GLU A 178 -3.08 19.96 1.45
C GLU A 178 -2.44 18.68 1.98
N LEU A 179 -1.63 18.01 1.16
CA LEU A 179 -0.92 16.80 1.59
C LEU A 179 0.09 17.13 2.70
N ALA A 180 0.80 18.26 2.62
CA ALA A 180 1.73 18.70 3.66
C ALA A 180 1.02 18.96 5.01
N GLU A 181 -0.18 19.53 4.99
CA GLU A 181 -0.99 19.68 6.21
C GLU A 181 -1.43 18.32 6.77
N ILE A 182 -1.82 17.39 5.91
CA ILE A 182 -2.19 16.03 6.32
C ILE A 182 -0.99 15.28 6.93
N VAL A 183 0.19 15.43 6.34
CA VAL A 183 1.44 14.86 6.87
C VAL A 183 1.71 15.36 8.30
N LYS A 184 1.53 16.66 8.55
CA LYS A 184 1.69 17.25 9.90
C LYS A 184 0.68 16.66 10.90
N LEU A 185 -0.58 16.46 10.48
CA LEU A 185 -1.62 15.89 11.34
C LEU A 185 -1.30 14.45 11.79
N ALA A 186 -0.52 13.70 11.03
CA ALA A 186 -0.17 12.33 11.38
C ALA A 186 0.72 12.24 12.62
N GLU A 187 1.57 13.24 12.88
CA GLU A 187 2.54 13.29 14.02
C GLU A 187 3.43 12.03 14.11
N ARG A 188 3.61 11.35 13.00
CA ARG A 188 4.43 10.14 12.83
C ARG A 188 4.78 9.96 11.35
N PRO A 189 5.68 9.03 10.99
CA PRO A 189 6.02 8.78 9.60
C PRO A 189 4.79 8.61 8.73
N PHE A 190 4.69 9.39 7.66
CA PHE A 190 3.57 9.37 6.74
C PHE A 190 3.98 8.79 5.39
N ILE A 191 3.17 7.87 4.87
CA ILE A 191 3.43 7.11 3.65
C ILE A 191 2.41 7.49 2.58
N VAL A 192 2.86 7.96 1.43
CA VAL A 192 1.98 8.27 0.29
C VAL A 192 1.92 7.07 -0.65
N LYS A 193 0.76 6.42 -0.74
CA LYS A 193 0.53 5.28 -1.62
C LYS A 193 -0.20 5.71 -2.89
N GLY A 194 0.11 5.04 -4.02
CA GLY A 194 -0.50 5.33 -5.31
C GLY A 194 0.37 6.24 -6.20
N VAL A 195 1.69 6.17 -6.02
CA VAL A 195 2.66 6.97 -6.77
C VAL A 195 3.21 6.15 -7.94
N MET A 196 3.01 6.66 -9.16
CA MET A 196 3.40 5.97 -10.41
C MET A 196 4.31 6.80 -11.32
N THR A 197 4.76 7.97 -10.86
CA THR A 197 5.63 8.85 -11.67
C THR A 197 6.68 9.52 -10.80
N VAL A 198 7.82 9.85 -11.41
CA VAL A 198 8.88 10.66 -10.77
C VAL A 198 8.29 11.98 -10.25
N LYS A 199 7.47 12.66 -11.05
CA LYS A 199 6.81 13.91 -10.63
C LYS A 199 5.94 13.72 -9.40
N GLY A 200 5.18 12.62 -9.30
CA GLY A 200 4.37 12.27 -8.13
C GLY A 200 5.24 12.00 -6.90
N ALA A 201 6.34 11.28 -7.08
CA ALA A 201 7.30 10.98 -6.01
C ALA A 201 7.96 12.24 -5.43
N LEU A 202 8.36 13.16 -6.30
CA LEU A 202 8.94 14.45 -5.88
C LEU A 202 7.91 15.34 -5.15
N LYS A 203 6.64 15.34 -5.59
CA LYS A 203 5.56 16.03 -4.87
C LYS A 203 5.29 15.42 -3.49
N ALA A 204 5.30 14.09 -3.36
CA ALA A 204 5.16 13.43 -2.07
C ALA A 204 6.31 13.79 -1.12
N LYS A 205 7.55 13.81 -1.62
CA LYS A 205 8.72 14.30 -0.88
C LYS A 205 8.54 15.76 -0.45
N GLU A 206 8.13 16.63 -1.36
CA GLU A 206 7.91 18.07 -1.09
C GLU A 206 6.84 18.26 0.01
N ALA A 207 5.80 17.45 0.03
CA ALA A 207 4.79 17.45 1.08
C ALA A 207 5.29 16.90 2.43
N GLY A 208 6.50 16.36 2.51
CA GLY A 208 7.10 15.84 3.75
C GLY A 208 6.81 14.36 3.99
N ALA A 209 6.44 13.58 2.98
CA ALA A 209 6.26 12.14 3.14
C ALA A 209 7.57 11.46 3.55
N ALA A 210 7.49 10.57 4.55
CA ALA A 210 8.61 9.75 5.00
C ALA A 210 8.87 8.55 4.05
N ALA A 211 7.82 8.11 3.36
CA ALA A 211 7.91 7.07 2.34
C ALA A 211 6.84 7.24 1.26
N ILE A 212 7.05 6.54 0.16
CA ILE A 212 6.03 6.32 -0.87
C ILE A 212 5.80 4.82 -1.08
N VAL A 213 4.62 4.47 -1.59
CA VAL A 213 4.38 3.15 -2.19
C VAL A 213 4.18 3.36 -3.68
N VAL A 214 5.09 2.82 -4.48
CA VAL A 214 4.92 2.71 -5.94
C VAL A 214 3.81 1.71 -6.19
N SER A 215 2.66 2.20 -6.62
CA SER A 215 1.42 1.43 -6.68
C SER A 215 0.45 2.03 -7.68
N ASN A 216 -0.17 1.19 -8.49
CA ASN A 216 -1.30 1.51 -9.36
C ASN A 216 -2.62 0.89 -8.85
N HIS A 217 -2.67 0.57 -7.55
CA HIS A 217 -3.85 -0.03 -6.90
C HIS A 217 -4.29 -1.36 -7.54
N GLY A 218 -3.36 -2.10 -8.13
CA GLY A 218 -3.67 -3.33 -8.86
C GLY A 218 -4.54 -3.13 -10.11
N GLY A 219 -4.48 -1.95 -10.74
CA GLY A 219 -5.30 -1.59 -11.88
C GLY A 219 -6.75 -1.22 -11.53
N ARG A 220 -7.06 -1.00 -10.25
CA ARG A 220 -8.43 -0.69 -9.79
C ARG A 220 -8.84 0.76 -10.02
N VAL A 221 -7.88 1.67 -10.12
CA VAL A 221 -8.13 3.10 -10.32
C VAL A 221 -8.11 3.46 -11.81
N LEU A 222 -7.06 3.04 -12.51
CA LEU A 222 -6.84 3.33 -13.92
C LEU A 222 -6.33 2.06 -14.61
N ASP A 223 -6.94 1.73 -15.75
CA ASP A 223 -6.43 0.68 -16.63
C ASP A 223 -5.43 1.25 -17.65
N GLN A 224 -4.69 0.38 -18.32
CA GLN A 224 -3.72 0.73 -19.37
C GLN A 224 -2.62 1.71 -18.88
N CYS A 225 -2.26 1.64 -17.61
CA CYS A 225 -1.11 2.35 -17.08
C CYS A 225 0.10 1.40 -16.93
N PRO A 226 1.32 1.94 -16.78
CA PRO A 226 2.51 1.12 -16.59
C PRO A 226 2.39 0.21 -15.38
N ALA A 227 3.08 -0.93 -15.42
CA ALA A 227 3.28 -1.75 -14.24
C ALA A 227 4.23 -1.06 -13.24
N THR A 228 4.08 -1.41 -11.97
CA THR A 228 4.94 -0.85 -10.91
C THR A 228 6.41 -1.21 -11.10
N ALA A 229 6.70 -2.41 -11.62
CA ALA A 229 8.06 -2.84 -11.96
C ALA A 229 8.71 -1.98 -13.05
N GLU A 230 7.93 -1.36 -13.94
CA GLU A 230 8.45 -0.54 -15.04
C GLU A 230 8.88 0.85 -14.57
N VAL A 231 8.17 1.42 -13.61
CA VAL A 231 8.42 2.79 -13.14
C VAL A 231 9.28 2.85 -11.87
N LEU A 232 9.46 1.72 -11.19
CA LEU A 232 10.23 1.65 -9.95
C LEU A 232 11.66 2.16 -10.12
N PRO A 233 12.44 1.75 -11.14
CA PRO A 233 13.84 2.17 -11.27
C PRO A 233 14.01 3.69 -11.41
N GLU A 234 13.18 4.35 -12.22
CA GLU A 234 13.26 5.81 -12.42
C GLU A 234 12.84 6.59 -11.17
N ILE A 235 11.85 6.10 -10.45
CA ILE A 235 11.41 6.69 -9.18
C ILE A 235 12.48 6.50 -8.11
N ALA A 236 13.09 5.31 -8.03
CA ALA A 236 14.18 5.03 -7.10
C ALA A 236 15.39 5.93 -7.37
N ALA A 237 15.77 6.10 -8.63
CA ALA A 237 16.85 7.02 -9.02
C ALA A 237 16.55 8.47 -8.62
N ALA A 238 15.32 8.94 -8.82
CA ALA A 238 14.92 10.31 -8.50
C ALA A 238 14.89 10.60 -6.99
N LEU A 239 14.60 9.60 -6.16
CA LEU A 239 14.57 9.72 -4.70
C LEU A 239 15.89 9.33 -4.01
N LYS A 240 16.89 8.91 -4.76
CA LYS A 240 18.19 8.50 -4.20
C LYS A 240 18.79 9.64 -3.36
N GLY A 241 19.21 9.32 -2.14
CA GLY A 241 19.81 10.27 -1.21
C GLY A 241 18.86 11.27 -0.56
N THR A 242 17.54 11.19 -0.83
CA THR A 242 16.56 12.12 -0.24
C THR A 242 16.09 11.72 1.16
N GLY A 243 16.35 10.49 1.59
CA GLY A 243 15.83 9.95 2.85
C GLY A 243 14.41 9.36 2.77
N VAL A 244 13.66 9.65 1.71
CA VAL A 244 12.32 9.06 1.49
C VAL A 244 12.46 7.58 1.19
N LYS A 245 11.75 6.75 1.96
CA LYS A 245 11.75 5.29 1.75
C LYS A 245 10.80 4.92 0.61
N ILE A 246 11.12 3.86 -0.10
CA ILE A 246 10.31 3.37 -1.23
C ILE A 246 9.81 1.97 -0.91
N LEU A 247 8.50 1.80 -0.99
CA LEU A 247 7.84 0.51 -1.00
C LEU A 247 7.20 0.33 -2.38
N VAL A 248 6.93 -0.91 -2.76
CA VAL A 248 6.27 -1.22 -4.03
C VAL A 248 5.26 -2.34 -3.83
N ASP A 249 4.13 -2.25 -4.52
CA ASP A 249 3.14 -3.33 -4.63
C ASP A 249 2.76 -3.59 -6.10
N GLY A 250 1.81 -4.50 -6.29
CA GLY A 250 1.33 -4.85 -7.63
C GLY A 250 2.13 -5.97 -8.30
N GLY A 251 1.53 -7.14 -8.39
CA GLY A 251 2.08 -8.29 -9.11
C GLY A 251 3.04 -9.18 -8.33
N ILE A 252 3.55 -8.79 -7.19
CA ILE A 252 4.49 -9.55 -6.35
C ILE A 252 3.78 -10.81 -5.82
N ARG A 253 4.38 -11.99 -6.00
CA ARG A 253 3.83 -13.29 -5.61
C ARG A 253 4.80 -14.19 -4.87
N THR A 254 6.10 -14.02 -5.11
CA THR A 254 7.14 -14.92 -4.63
C THR A 254 8.30 -14.16 -3.98
N GLY A 255 9.16 -14.87 -3.24
CA GLY A 255 10.38 -14.28 -2.71
C GLY A 255 11.35 -13.80 -3.81
N VAL A 256 11.28 -14.41 -5.00
CA VAL A 256 12.06 -13.95 -6.15
C VAL A 256 11.60 -12.57 -6.63
N ASP A 257 10.28 -12.31 -6.62
CA ASP A 257 9.76 -10.99 -6.97
C ASP A 257 10.16 -9.94 -5.93
N VAL A 258 10.17 -10.31 -4.63
CA VAL A 258 10.68 -9.45 -3.56
C VAL A 258 12.14 -9.12 -3.78
N PHE A 259 12.98 -10.12 -4.10
CA PHE A 259 14.40 -9.91 -4.41
C PHE A 259 14.60 -8.95 -5.58
N LYS A 260 13.83 -9.12 -6.67
CA LYS A 260 13.85 -8.19 -7.83
C LYS A 260 13.47 -6.77 -7.44
N ALA A 261 12.42 -6.63 -6.63
CA ALA A 261 11.96 -5.31 -6.17
C ALA A 261 13.00 -4.59 -5.30
N LEU A 262 13.76 -5.33 -4.51
CA LEU A 262 14.86 -4.78 -3.70
C LEU A 262 16.10 -4.42 -4.52
N ALA A 263 16.30 -5.07 -5.67
CA ALA A 263 17.44 -4.84 -6.55
C ALA A 263 17.24 -3.64 -7.50
N LEU A 264 16.00 -3.21 -7.74
CA LEU A 264 15.65 -2.08 -8.60
C LEU A 264 15.62 -0.76 -7.84
#